data_df73d7c7e174efb0dea9e9323cc3e33e
#
_entry.id   df73d7c7e174efb0dea9e9323cc3e33e
#
_cell.length_a   1.000
_cell.length_b   1.000
_cell.length_c   1.000
_cell.angle_alpha   90.00
_cell.angle_beta   90.00
_cell.angle_gamma   90.00
#
_symmetry.space_group_name_H-M   'P 1'
#
loop_
_entity.id
_entity.type
_entity.pdbx_description
1 polymer ?
#
loop_
_entity_poly.entity_id
_entity_poly.type
_entity_poly.pdbx_seq_one_letter_code
_entity_poly.pdbx_strand_id
1 'polypeptide(L)'
;VRHYQIVTGDDGDDFYAIIAKEGIDEELDFNEKSGDVVVISSKTMGSNEELGVVLMKSFIFALTKQDQLPKEMIFYNEGIFLTTSDGDILNDLKYLESQGVDIVSCGTCLDFFNRKELLQVGTVTNMYDIVERMEKAEKVIKP
;
A
#
# COMPACT_ATOMS: atom_id res chain seq x y z
N VAL A 1 8.61 15.93 12.09
CA VAL A 1 9.12 15.63 11.17
C VAL A 1 10.36 15.12 11.32
N ARG A 2 10.83 14.60 10.78
CA ARG A 2 11.84 14.00 10.91
C ARG A 2 12.73 14.38 10.00
N HIS A 3 13.45 14.30 9.77
CA HIS A 3 14.21 14.67 8.95
C HIS A 3 15.08 13.84 8.55
N TYR A 4 15.29 13.32 8.07
CA TYR A 4 16.13 12.52 7.69
C TYR A 4 16.27 12.81 6.37
N GLN A 5 16.82 12.83 5.85
CA GLN A 5 17.03 13.11 4.77
C GLN A 5 17.15 12.24 4.01
N ILE A 6 17.10 11.90 3.52
CA ILE A 6 16.99 11.17 2.76
C ILE A 6 17.88 11.10 2.00
N VAL A 7 18.59 11.01 1.72
CA VAL A 7 19.39 10.91 1.11
C VAL A 7 19.51 10.25 0.29
N THR A 8 19.45 10.05 -0.27
CA THR A 8 19.52 9.55 -0.92
C THR A 8 19.69 9.15 -1.67
N GLY A 9 19.91 9.04 -2.14
CA GLY A 9 20.07 8.60 -2.62
C GLY A 9 20.26 8.29 -3.45
N ASP A 10 20.33 7.98 -3.89
CA ASP A 10 20.39 7.63 -4.36
C ASP A 10 20.26 7.02 -4.75
N ASP A 11 20.24 6.60 -4.86
CA ASP A 11 19.97 6.00 -4.87
C ASP A 11 19.35 5.69 -4.53
N GLY A 12 19.04 5.74 -4.45
CA GLY A 12 18.36 5.71 -3.88
C GLY A 12 18.31 5.11 -2.89
N ASP A 13 18.68 4.68 -2.50
CA ASP A 13 18.59 4.08 -1.49
C ASP A 13 19.11 4.50 -0.52
N ASP A 14 19.60 5.03 -0.32
CA ASP A 14 20.12 5.37 0.66
C ASP A 14 19.45 6.18 1.33
N PHE A 15 18.63 6.78 0.99
CA PHE A 15 18.20 7.63 1.77
C PHE A 15 17.57 7.12 2.88
N TYR A 16 17.06 6.01 2.94
CA TYR A 16 16.49 5.70 4.14
C TYR A 16 17.40 5.10 5.02
N ALA A 17 18.49 4.88 4.63
CA ALA A 17 19.35 4.33 5.56
C ALA A 17 19.65 5.35 6.51
N ILE A 18 19.59 6.49 6.29
CA ILE A 18 19.93 7.36 7.10
C ILE A 18 19.19 7.58 8.15
N ILE A 19 18.08 7.54 8.12
CA ILE A 19 17.37 7.78 9.16
C ILE A 19 17.71 7.14 10.21
N ALA A 20 18.19 6.21 10.04
CA ALA A 20 18.44 5.52 11.13
C ALA A 20 19.42 5.98 11.91
N LYS A 21 20.07 6.48 11.81
CA LYS A 21 20.92 6.71 12.59
C LYS A 21 20.71 7.28 13.63
N GLU A 22 20.29 7.56 13.98
CA GLU A 22 20.03 8.02 15.03
C GLU A 22 19.44 7.40 15.90
N GLY A 23 19.41 6.78 16.03
CA GLY A 23 18.93 6.09 16.69
C GLY A 23 18.30 5.67 17.17
N ILE A 24 18.19 5.55 17.08
CA ILE A 24 17.57 5.21 17.35
C ILE A 24 17.08 4.64 17.59
N ASP A 25 16.98 4.53 17.54
CA ASP A 25 16.46 4.06 17.68
C ASP A 25 15.96 3.37 17.37
N GLU A 26 16.01 2.98 17.19
CA GLU A 26 15.61 2.36 16.84
C GLU A 26 14.65 1.87 16.83
N GLU A 27 14.30 1.55 16.93
CA GLU A 27 13.38 1.14 17.03
C GLU A 27 12.42 1.61 16.58
N LEU A 28 12.39 2.05 16.31
CA LEU A 28 11.53 2.62 15.85
C LEU A 28 11.51 2.63 14.62
N ASP A 29 11.74 1.98 14.09
CA ASP A 29 11.90 1.99 12.96
C ASP A 29 10.80 1.93 12.12
N PHE A 30 9.75 1.69 12.45
CA PHE A 30 8.59 1.69 11.64
C PHE A 30 8.15 3.09 11.36
N ASN A 31 7.68 3.36 10.17
CA ASN A 31 7.08 4.64 9.87
C ASN A 31 5.81 4.76 10.66
N GLU A 32 5.53 5.96 11.10
CA GLU A 32 4.30 6.23 11.76
C GLU A 32 3.17 6.10 10.74
N LYS A 33 2.00 5.66 11.16
CA LYS A 33 0.88 5.54 10.26
C LYS A 33 -0.10 6.66 10.47
N SER A 34 -0.69 7.14 9.39
CA SER A 34 -1.75 8.13 9.46
C SER A 34 -3.05 7.39 9.75
N GLY A 35 -4.15 8.11 9.81
CA GLY A 35 -5.46 7.48 9.92
C GLY A 35 -6.11 7.25 8.57
N ASP A 36 -5.32 7.34 7.50
CA ASP A 36 -5.87 7.26 6.15
C ASP A 36 -6.08 5.83 5.70
N VAL A 37 -7.13 5.63 4.91
CA VAL A 37 -7.42 4.35 4.30
C VAL A 37 -7.36 4.56 2.80
N VAL A 38 -6.53 3.78 2.12
CA VAL A 38 -6.39 3.86 0.66
C VAL A 38 -7.22 2.75 0.04
N VAL A 39 -8.08 3.10 -0.90
CA VAL A 39 -8.98 2.15 -1.55
C VAL A 39 -8.58 2.01 -3.01
N ILE A 40 -8.25 0.80 -3.42
CA ILE A 40 -7.80 0.52 -4.79
C ILE A 40 -8.85 -0.38 -5.46
N SER A 41 -9.58 0.18 -6.39
CA SER A 41 -10.66 -0.54 -7.06
C SER A 41 -10.34 -0.93 -8.49
N SER A 42 -9.13 -0.67 -8.96
CA SER A 42 -8.75 -0.97 -10.34
C SER A 42 -7.26 -1.25 -10.39
N LYS A 43 -6.84 -1.90 -11.46
CA LYS A 43 -5.42 -2.13 -11.70
C LYS A 43 -4.75 -0.86 -12.19
N THR A 44 -5.52 0.14 -12.61
CA THR A 44 -4.99 1.32 -13.27
C THR A 44 -5.55 2.57 -12.63
N MET A 45 -4.88 3.70 -12.84
CA MET A 45 -5.35 5.00 -12.41
C MET A 45 -5.71 5.79 -13.65
N GLY A 46 -6.93 6.32 -13.69
CA GLY A 46 -7.38 7.14 -14.81
C GLY A 46 -7.92 6.29 -15.94
N SER A 47 -8.39 6.95 -17.00
CA SER A 47 -9.11 6.27 -18.06
C SER A 47 -8.22 5.65 -19.12
N ASN A 48 -7.00 6.14 -19.28
CA ASN A 48 -6.10 5.55 -20.26
C ASN A 48 -5.43 4.34 -19.62
N GLU A 49 -5.61 3.17 -20.22
CA GLU A 49 -5.16 1.96 -19.56
C GLU A 49 -3.64 1.85 -19.51
N GLU A 50 -2.99 2.14 -20.62
CA GLU A 50 -1.55 2.00 -20.68
C GLU A 50 -0.87 2.96 -19.71
N LEU A 51 -1.29 4.22 -19.71
CA LEU A 51 -0.76 5.19 -18.78
C LEU A 51 -1.17 4.85 -17.35
N GLY A 52 -2.38 4.35 -17.18
CA GLY A 52 -2.90 4.03 -15.86
C GLY A 52 -2.13 2.96 -15.13
N VAL A 53 -1.57 2.00 -15.86
CA VAL A 53 -0.73 0.97 -15.25
C VAL A 53 0.52 1.62 -14.68
N VAL A 54 1.14 2.52 -15.43
CA VAL A 54 2.34 3.21 -14.98
C VAL A 54 2.03 4.09 -13.76
N LEU A 55 0.89 4.77 -13.80
CA LEU A 55 0.52 5.65 -12.69
C LEU A 55 0.21 4.87 -11.42
N MET A 56 -0.44 3.71 -11.56
CA MET A 56 -0.73 2.91 -10.37
C MET A 56 0.56 2.41 -9.72
N LYS A 57 1.52 1.98 -10.53
CA LYS A 57 2.80 1.54 -10.00
C LYS A 57 3.49 2.69 -9.26
N SER A 58 3.45 3.89 -9.84
CA SER A 58 4.06 5.06 -9.21
C SER A 58 3.33 5.44 -7.92
N PHE A 59 2.01 5.32 -7.92
CA PHE A 59 1.22 5.66 -6.74
C PHE A 59 1.59 4.75 -5.56
N ILE A 60 1.61 3.45 -5.80
CA ILE A 60 1.93 2.51 -4.73
C ILE A 60 3.37 2.74 -4.24
N PHE A 61 4.30 2.94 -5.17
CA PHE A 61 5.67 3.19 -4.78
C PHE A 61 5.77 4.46 -3.94
N ALA A 62 5.07 5.51 -4.35
CA ALA A 62 5.10 6.78 -3.63
C ALA A 62 4.55 6.64 -2.22
N LEU A 63 3.59 5.74 -2.02
CA LEU A 63 3.08 5.51 -0.67
C LEU A 63 4.18 4.99 0.25
N THR A 64 5.07 4.15 -0.28
CA THR A 64 6.14 3.57 0.55
C THR A 64 7.14 4.63 1.00
N LYS A 65 7.13 5.82 0.38
CA LYS A 65 8.10 6.87 0.68
C LYS A 65 7.52 8.04 1.47
N GLN A 66 6.26 7.94 1.86
CA GLN A 66 5.66 9.02 2.64
C GLN A 66 6.14 8.98 4.07
N ASP A 67 6.13 10.14 4.75
CA ASP A 67 6.53 10.20 6.15
C ASP A 67 5.60 9.36 7.00
N GLN A 68 4.31 9.37 6.70
CA GLN A 68 3.35 8.55 7.40
C GLN A 68 2.70 7.63 6.39
N LEU A 69 2.70 6.34 6.67
CA LEU A 69 2.07 5.37 5.78
C LEU A 69 0.58 5.30 6.10
N PRO A 70 -0.23 4.87 5.14
CA PRO A 70 -1.66 4.74 5.41
C PRO A 70 -1.88 3.68 6.48
N LYS A 71 -3.00 3.77 7.17
CA LYS A 71 -3.35 2.81 8.19
C LYS A 71 -3.76 1.49 7.56
N GLU A 72 -4.53 1.58 6.48
CA GLU A 72 -5.07 0.39 5.82
C GLU A 72 -5.14 0.60 4.32
N MET A 73 -5.11 -0.51 3.59
CA MET A 73 -5.32 -0.48 2.15
C MET A 73 -6.35 -1.54 1.82
N ILE A 74 -7.37 -1.16 1.05
CA ILE A 74 -8.47 -2.03 0.70
C ILE A 74 -8.48 -2.23 -0.81
N PHE A 75 -8.51 -3.49 -1.25
CA PHE A 75 -8.50 -3.81 -2.66
C PHE A 75 -9.78 -4.54 -3.01
N TYR A 76 -10.52 -4.06 -4.03
CA TYR A 76 -11.69 -4.75 -4.50
C TYR A 76 -11.83 -4.57 -6.01
N ASN A 77 -12.78 -5.28 -6.61
CA ASN A 77 -12.94 -5.32 -8.06
C ASN A 77 -11.58 -5.71 -8.66
N GLU A 78 -11.16 -5.08 -9.73
CA GLU A 78 -9.91 -5.44 -10.37
C GLU A 78 -8.67 -5.01 -9.57
N GLY A 79 -8.87 -4.25 -8.51
CA GLY A 79 -7.76 -3.92 -7.64
C GLY A 79 -7.11 -5.16 -7.03
N ILE A 80 -7.87 -6.27 -6.88
CA ILE A 80 -7.31 -7.46 -6.27
C ILE A 80 -6.24 -8.11 -7.15
N PHE A 81 -6.14 -7.73 -8.43
CA PHE A 81 -5.07 -8.26 -9.24
C PHE A 81 -3.72 -7.79 -8.68
N LEU A 82 -3.68 -6.65 -7.99
CA LEU A 82 -2.43 -6.15 -7.45
C LEU A 82 -1.94 -6.93 -6.25
N THR A 83 -2.85 -7.57 -5.51
CA THR A 83 -2.47 -8.37 -4.35
C THR A 83 -2.26 -9.84 -4.71
N THR A 84 -2.54 -10.20 -5.96
CA THR A 84 -2.46 -11.60 -6.40
C THR A 84 -1.51 -11.81 -7.57
N SER A 85 -0.81 -10.78 -8.03
CA SER A 85 0.11 -10.89 -9.17
C SER A 85 1.51 -10.51 -8.75
N ASP A 86 2.49 -11.25 -9.24
CA ASP A 86 3.90 -10.97 -8.94
C ASP A 86 4.32 -9.67 -9.62
N GLY A 87 5.33 -9.04 -9.09
CA GLY A 87 5.90 -7.84 -9.69
C GLY A 87 6.26 -6.80 -8.68
N ASP A 88 6.63 -5.63 -9.18
CA ASP A 88 7.10 -4.54 -8.33
C ASP A 88 6.02 -4.05 -7.38
N ILE A 89 4.77 -3.98 -7.84
CA ILE A 89 3.69 -3.52 -6.97
C ILE A 89 3.53 -4.47 -5.80
N LEU A 90 3.58 -5.78 -6.06
CA LEU A 90 3.42 -6.75 -4.99
C LEU A 90 4.55 -6.59 -3.97
N ASN A 91 5.77 -6.36 -4.46
CA ASN A 91 6.92 -6.17 -3.55
C ASN A 91 6.70 -4.94 -2.68
N ASP A 92 6.19 -3.85 -3.25
CA ASP A 92 5.92 -2.65 -2.49
C ASP A 92 4.79 -2.88 -1.47
N LEU A 93 3.77 -3.65 -1.85
CA LEU A 93 2.69 -3.95 -0.92
C LEU A 93 3.19 -4.81 0.24
N LYS A 94 4.09 -5.74 -0.04
CA LYS A 94 4.67 -6.56 1.02
C LYS A 94 5.50 -5.69 1.96
N TYR A 95 6.20 -4.69 1.42
CA TYR A 95 6.94 -3.77 2.27
C TYR A 95 5.97 -3.00 3.17
N LEU A 96 4.88 -2.48 2.60
CA LEU A 96 3.90 -1.75 3.40
C LEU A 96 3.31 -2.64 4.50
N GLU A 97 3.02 -3.89 4.16
CA GLU A 97 2.48 -4.81 5.16
C GLU A 97 3.51 -5.03 6.27
N SER A 98 4.79 -5.14 5.93
CA SER A 98 5.82 -5.35 6.93
C SER A 98 5.97 -4.16 7.86
N GLN A 99 5.54 -2.98 7.42
CA GLN A 99 5.59 -1.79 8.23
C GLN A 99 4.30 -1.56 9.01
N GLY A 100 3.40 -2.53 8.99
CA GLY A 100 2.19 -2.45 9.79
C GLY A 100 0.95 -1.94 9.07
N VAL A 101 1.01 -1.73 7.77
CA VAL A 101 -0.18 -1.33 7.02
C VAL A 101 -1.07 -2.57 6.89
N ASP A 102 -2.34 -2.42 7.23
CA ASP A 102 -3.28 -3.55 7.19
C ASP A 102 -3.88 -3.62 5.78
N ILE A 103 -3.55 -4.68 5.05
CA ILE A 103 -3.97 -4.83 3.66
C ILE A 103 -5.03 -5.90 3.56
N VAL A 104 -6.18 -5.56 2.97
CA VAL A 104 -7.28 -6.51 2.82
C VAL A 104 -7.78 -6.53 1.38
N SER A 105 -8.20 -7.70 0.91
CA SER A 105 -8.76 -7.88 -0.42
C SER A 105 -10.16 -8.49 -0.31
N CYS A 106 -11.08 -8.02 -1.14
CA CYS A 106 -12.46 -8.47 -1.12
C CYS A 106 -12.57 -9.93 -1.54
N GLY A 107 -13.15 -10.75 -0.69
CA GLY A 107 -13.27 -12.19 -0.97
C GLY A 107 -14.16 -12.49 -2.16
N THR A 108 -15.28 -11.76 -2.31
CA THR A 108 -16.16 -11.95 -3.45
C THR A 108 -15.41 -11.68 -4.76
N CYS A 109 -14.57 -10.65 -4.76
CA CYS A 109 -13.82 -10.30 -5.96
C CYS A 109 -12.76 -11.34 -6.26
N LEU A 110 -12.08 -11.83 -5.22
CA LEU A 110 -11.10 -12.88 -5.41
C LEU A 110 -11.74 -14.14 -5.99
N ASP A 111 -12.95 -14.48 -5.51
CA ASP A 111 -13.65 -15.65 -6.02
C ASP A 111 -14.11 -15.43 -7.46
N PHE A 112 -14.63 -14.25 -7.74
CA PHE A 112 -15.14 -13.96 -9.07
C PHE A 112 -14.05 -14.10 -10.13
N PHE A 113 -12.84 -13.65 -9.82
CA PHE A 113 -11.75 -13.70 -10.77
C PHE A 113 -10.90 -14.97 -10.59
N ASN A 114 -11.31 -15.88 -9.71
CA ASN A 114 -10.60 -17.13 -9.50
C ASN A 114 -9.19 -16.90 -9.01
N ARG A 115 -9.01 -15.96 -8.09
CA ARG A 115 -7.68 -15.62 -7.64
C ARG A 115 -7.47 -15.76 -6.12
N LYS A 116 -8.41 -16.39 -5.45
CA LYS A 116 -8.30 -16.49 -3.99
C LYS A 116 -7.04 -17.21 -3.54
N GLU A 117 -6.67 -18.27 -4.25
CA GLU A 117 -5.49 -19.03 -3.89
C GLU A 117 -4.20 -18.36 -4.33
N LEU A 118 -4.31 -17.24 -5.07
CA LEU A 118 -3.15 -16.52 -5.52
C LEU A 118 -2.85 -15.30 -4.64
N LEU A 119 -3.62 -15.11 -3.57
CA LEU A 119 -3.41 -13.96 -2.69
C LEU A 119 -2.04 -14.08 -2.05
N GLN A 120 -1.21 -13.06 -2.20
CA GLN A 120 0.16 -13.11 -1.74
C GLN A 120 0.49 -12.05 -0.70
N VAL A 121 -0.42 -11.13 -0.42
CA VAL A 121 -0.19 -10.11 0.59
C VAL A 121 -1.53 -9.74 1.20
N GLY A 122 -1.53 -9.49 2.50
CA GLY A 122 -2.76 -9.13 3.18
C GLY A 122 -3.67 -10.32 3.43
N THR A 123 -4.91 -10.00 3.79
CA THR A 123 -5.89 -11.04 4.13
C THR A 123 -7.19 -10.79 3.37
N VAL A 124 -8.12 -11.75 3.45
CA VAL A 124 -9.39 -11.68 2.75
C VAL A 124 -10.41 -11.00 3.66
N THR A 125 -11.25 -10.16 3.08
CA THR A 125 -12.30 -9.51 3.85
C THR A 125 -13.62 -9.51 3.07
N ASN A 126 -14.62 -8.88 3.62
CA ASN A 126 -15.95 -8.82 3.01
C ASN A 126 -16.43 -7.38 2.98
N MET A 127 -17.55 -7.15 2.28
CA MET A 127 -18.03 -5.78 2.06
C MET A 127 -18.45 -5.09 3.37
N TYR A 128 -18.98 -5.86 4.33
CA TYR A 128 -19.38 -5.24 5.59
C TYR A 128 -18.14 -4.62 6.27
N ASP A 129 -17.06 -5.36 6.30
CA ASP A 129 -15.83 -4.90 6.93
C ASP A 129 -15.22 -3.75 6.12
N ILE A 130 -15.31 -3.81 4.79
CA ILE A 130 -14.79 -2.74 3.95
C ILE A 130 -15.52 -1.43 4.26
N VAL A 131 -16.85 -1.47 4.36
CA VAL A 131 -17.63 -0.29 4.66
C VAL A 131 -17.25 0.25 6.05
N GLU A 132 -17.11 -0.64 7.01
CA GLU A 132 -16.76 -0.21 8.36
C GLU A 132 -15.40 0.45 8.41
N ARG A 133 -14.43 -0.10 7.69
CA ARG A 133 -13.10 0.49 7.64
C ARG A 133 -13.13 1.88 7.02
N MET A 134 -13.94 2.04 5.96
CA MET A 134 -14.05 3.34 5.31
C MET A 134 -14.76 4.36 6.20
N GLU A 135 -15.76 3.91 6.95
CA GLU A 135 -16.48 4.83 7.82
C GLU A 135 -15.63 5.29 9.00
N LYS A 136 -14.72 4.46 9.45
CA LYS A 136 -13.88 4.83 10.59
C LYS A 136 -12.59 5.51 10.19
N ALA A 137 -12.33 5.66 8.90
CA ALA A 137 -11.11 6.30 8.42
C ALA A 137 -11.13 7.79 8.70
N GLU A 138 -9.98 8.35 9.02
CA GLU A 138 -9.88 9.79 9.12
C GLU A 138 -10.01 10.40 7.74
N LYS A 139 -9.51 9.72 6.72
CA LYS A 139 -9.61 10.16 5.34
C LYS A 139 -9.54 8.94 4.45
N VAL A 140 -10.33 8.91 3.39
CA VAL A 140 -10.31 7.84 2.40
C VAL A 140 -9.68 8.39 1.14
N ILE A 141 -8.64 7.74 0.64
CA ILE A 141 -7.98 8.12 -0.58
C ILE A 141 -8.25 7.04 -1.62
N LYS A 142 -8.91 7.40 -2.69
CA LYS A 142 -9.24 6.45 -3.75
C LYS A 142 -8.74 6.99 -5.07
N PRO A 143 -7.59 6.51 -5.53
CA PRO A 143 -6.98 7.04 -6.75
C PRO A 143 -7.74 6.70 -8.03
#